data_e98ac914d030bcf33ed86f81e64fc039
#
_entry.id   e98ac914d030bcf33ed86f81e64fc039
#
_cell.length_a   1.000
_cell.length_b   1.000
_cell.length_c   1.000
_cell.angle_alpha   90.00
_cell.angle_beta   90.00
_cell.angle_gamma   90.00
#
_symmetry.space_group_name_H-M   'P 1'
#
loop_
_entity.id
_entity.type
_entity.pdbx_description
1 polymer ?
#
loop_
_entity_poly.entity_id
_entity_poly.type
_entity_poly.pdbx_seq_one_letter_code
_entity_poly.pdbx_strand_id
1 'polypeptide(L)'
;MEYSFSDRVQALKPSAIREIFKYAADPEVVSLSAGNPSPEAFPIEEIKEISSRLLEENPIGVLQYSVTEGYPQLRETLKEYMKSHHNVGRDFDDILITTGAQQIMDLATKSLVNEGDVVITEAPSFIGSLNTFRSYNAKLVGVKIDDDGMNMEELEKALQTHKNARFIYTIPNFQNPSGTIEKEKYNRTSLFLLFKQASDNGT
;
A
#
# COMPACT_ATOMS: atom_id res chain seq x y z
N MET A 1 10.33 23.06 27.16
CA MET A 1 8.91 22.80 26.94
C MET A 1 8.80 21.33 26.57
N GLU A 2 8.16 20.51 27.38
CA GLU A 2 7.95 19.09 27.10
C GLU A 2 6.65 18.95 26.35
N TYR A 3 6.67 18.36 25.14
CA TYR A 3 5.47 18.11 24.34
C TYR A 3 4.90 16.75 24.72
N SER A 4 3.61 16.69 25.02
CA SER A 4 2.88 15.44 25.21
C SER A 4 2.39 14.95 23.84
N PHE A 5 2.95 13.85 23.36
CA PHE A 5 2.49 13.19 22.14
C PHE A 5 1.34 12.24 22.43
N SER A 6 0.48 12.03 21.42
CA SER A 6 -0.58 11.04 21.53
C SER A 6 -0.03 9.61 21.65
N ASP A 7 -0.80 8.70 22.24
CA ASP A 7 -0.41 7.29 22.39
C ASP A 7 -0.07 6.65 21.03
N ARG A 8 -0.78 7.05 19.97
CA ARG A 8 -0.52 6.61 18.60
C ARG A 8 0.90 6.94 18.12
N VAL A 9 1.39 8.12 18.45
CA VAL A 9 2.75 8.56 18.08
C VAL A 9 3.79 7.95 18.99
N GLN A 10 3.48 7.81 20.29
CA GLN A 10 4.39 7.18 21.26
C GLN A 10 4.59 5.68 20.96
N ALA A 11 3.59 5.01 20.40
CA ALA A 11 3.68 3.61 19.99
C ALA A 11 4.59 3.38 18.77
N LEU A 12 4.93 4.44 18.00
CA LEU A 12 5.80 4.34 16.83
C LEU A 12 7.26 4.25 17.28
N LYS A 13 7.92 3.16 16.89
CA LYS A 13 9.37 3.03 17.10
C LYS A 13 10.12 3.75 15.98
N PRO A 14 11.21 4.46 16.29
CA PRO A 14 12.10 5.02 15.27
C PRO A 14 12.50 3.94 14.27
N SER A 15 12.43 4.26 12.99
CA SER A 15 12.85 3.32 11.95
C SER A 15 14.37 3.31 11.86
N ALA A 16 15.00 2.16 12.13
CA ALA A 16 16.43 1.96 11.92
C ALA A 16 16.84 2.29 10.46
N ILE A 17 15.94 2.07 9.52
CA ILE A 17 16.14 2.40 8.10
C ILE A 17 16.35 3.91 7.91
N ARG A 18 15.62 4.78 8.63
CA ARG A 18 15.82 6.23 8.54
C ARG A 18 17.19 6.69 9.01
N GLU A 19 17.75 6.04 10.02
CA GLU A 19 19.12 6.34 10.46
C GLU A 19 20.13 5.93 9.38
N ILE A 20 19.93 4.80 8.72
CA ILE A 20 20.77 4.32 7.62
C ILE A 20 20.70 5.25 6.41
N PHE A 21 19.52 5.83 6.10
CA PHE A 21 19.39 6.79 5.01
C PHE A 21 20.27 8.04 5.14
N LYS A 22 20.64 8.43 6.35
CA LYS A 22 21.56 9.56 6.56
C LYS A 22 22.94 9.28 5.97
N TYR A 23 23.35 8.00 5.96
CA TYR A 23 24.63 7.58 5.36
C TYR A 23 24.53 7.35 3.85
N ALA A 24 23.32 7.12 3.32
CA ALA A 24 23.11 6.89 1.89
C ALA A 24 23.33 8.16 1.03
N ALA A 25 23.43 9.33 1.64
CA ALA A 25 23.78 10.57 0.97
C ALA A 25 25.30 10.74 0.73
N ASP A 26 26.13 9.92 1.36
CA ASP A 26 27.59 9.92 1.17
C ASP A 26 27.94 9.18 -0.13
N PRO A 27 28.60 9.83 -1.12
CA PRO A 27 28.93 9.19 -2.40
C PRO A 27 29.91 8.02 -2.30
N GLU A 28 30.63 7.88 -1.19
CA GLU A 28 31.52 6.73 -0.94
C GLU A 28 30.76 5.51 -0.38
N VAL A 29 29.50 5.67 0.01
CA VAL A 29 28.67 4.60 0.59
C VAL A 29 27.80 3.94 -0.46
N VAL A 30 28.00 2.66 -0.69
CA VAL A 30 27.09 1.83 -1.48
C VAL A 30 25.97 1.35 -0.57
N SER A 31 24.79 1.98 -0.67
CA SER A 31 23.63 1.61 0.15
C SER A 31 22.93 0.38 -0.43
N LEU A 32 22.83 -0.68 0.37
CA LEU A 32 22.01 -1.86 0.10
C LEU A 32 20.70 -1.87 0.92
N SER A 33 20.41 -0.79 1.62
CA SER A 33 19.30 -0.72 2.59
C SER A 33 18.01 -0.15 2.03
N ALA A 34 18.06 0.49 0.86
CA ALA A 34 16.91 1.11 0.24
C ALA A 34 16.91 0.90 -1.28
N GLY A 35 15.80 0.39 -1.80
CA GLY A 35 15.57 0.27 -3.24
C GLY A 35 15.18 1.62 -3.84
N ASN A 36 16.14 2.50 -4.08
CA ASN A 36 15.90 3.71 -4.85
C ASN A 36 15.82 3.38 -6.34
N PRO A 37 14.83 3.94 -7.08
CA PRO A 37 14.80 3.81 -8.52
C PRO A 37 16.09 4.36 -9.14
N SER A 38 16.58 3.72 -10.21
CA SER A 38 17.72 4.24 -10.95
C SER A 38 17.39 5.61 -11.56
N PRO A 39 18.25 6.63 -11.39
CA PRO A 39 18.05 7.94 -12.05
C PRO A 39 17.89 7.85 -13.57
N GLU A 40 18.52 6.84 -14.20
CA GLU A 40 18.41 6.60 -15.65
C GLU A 40 17.00 6.18 -16.08
N ALA A 41 16.17 5.67 -15.16
CA ALA A 41 14.80 5.26 -15.43
C ALA A 41 13.80 6.42 -15.30
N PHE A 42 14.23 7.62 -14.90
CA PHE A 42 13.32 8.76 -14.76
C PHE A 42 12.99 9.35 -16.13
N PRO A 43 11.68 9.45 -16.50
CA PRO A 43 11.25 10.02 -17.79
C PRO A 43 11.23 11.56 -17.69
N ILE A 44 12.41 12.18 -17.53
CA ILE A 44 12.54 13.61 -17.20
C ILE A 44 12.06 14.49 -18.36
N GLU A 45 12.46 14.18 -19.60
CA GLU A 45 12.10 14.99 -20.76
C GLU A 45 10.61 14.86 -21.09
N GLU A 46 10.03 13.66 -20.95
CA GLU A 46 8.61 13.44 -21.13
C GLU A 46 7.77 14.21 -20.10
N ILE A 47 8.19 14.20 -18.83
CA ILE A 47 7.50 14.97 -17.77
C ILE A 47 7.58 16.45 -18.05
N LYS A 48 8.73 16.96 -18.49
CA LYS A 48 8.94 18.36 -18.81
C LYS A 48 8.05 18.81 -19.99
N GLU A 49 8.02 18.01 -21.07
CA GLU A 49 7.17 18.28 -22.24
C GLU A 49 5.68 18.28 -21.86
N ILE A 50 5.21 17.23 -21.15
CA ILE A 50 3.82 17.11 -20.73
C ILE A 50 3.41 18.25 -19.80
N SER A 51 4.27 18.60 -18.83
CA SER A 51 3.99 19.69 -17.89
C SER A 51 3.88 21.04 -18.59
N SER A 52 4.78 21.34 -19.54
CA SER A 52 4.73 22.58 -20.33
C SER A 52 3.45 22.65 -21.14
N ARG A 53 3.12 21.58 -21.86
CA ARG A 53 1.89 21.50 -22.67
C ARG A 53 0.63 21.70 -21.85
N LEU A 54 0.51 21.04 -20.70
CA LEU A 54 -0.66 21.17 -19.83
C LEU A 54 -0.85 22.58 -19.28
N LEU A 55 0.24 23.26 -18.93
CA LEU A 55 0.21 24.64 -18.46
C LEU A 55 -0.10 25.63 -19.58
N GLU A 56 0.24 25.32 -20.81
CA GLU A 56 -0.12 26.15 -21.99
C GLU A 56 -1.59 25.95 -22.40
N GLU A 57 -2.07 24.70 -22.45
CA GLU A 57 -3.40 24.35 -22.95
C GLU A 57 -4.52 24.58 -21.93
N ASN A 58 -4.25 24.30 -20.64
CA ASN A 58 -5.27 24.37 -19.58
C ASN A 58 -4.70 24.78 -18.22
N PRO A 59 -4.07 25.95 -18.09
CA PRO A 59 -3.41 26.38 -16.86
C PRO A 59 -4.37 26.46 -15.66
N ILE A 60 -5.60 26.91 -15.88
CA ILE A 60 -6.60 27.02 -14.80
C ILE A 60 -7.01 25.62 -14.30
N GLY A 61 -7.28 24.67 -15.21
CA GLY A 61 -7.66 23.30 -14.82
C GLY A 61 -6.55 22.54 -14.11
N VAL A 62 -5.28 22.86 -14.44
CA VAL A 62 -4.12 22.24 -13.78
C VAL A 62 -3.87 22.79 -12.37
N LEU A 63 -4.08 24.09 -12.16
CA LEU A 63 -3.71 24.81 -10.93
C LEU A 63 -4.88 25.00 -9.94
N GLN A 64 -6.13 24.83 -10.38
CA GLN A 64 -7.32 25.04 -9.57
C GLN A 64 -7.68 23.81 -8.73
N TYR A 65 -8.42 24.05 -7.67
CA TYR A 65 -9.07 22.96 -6.92
C TYR A 65 -9.98 22.12 -7.82
N SER A 66 -10.00 20.82 -7.59
CA SER A 66 -10.81 19.85 -8.30
C SER A 66 -11.64 19.00 -7.33
N VAL A 67 -12.31 17.97 -7.82
CA VAL A 67 -13.09 17.04 -7.01
C VAL A 67 -12.17 16.19 -6.12
N THR A 68 -12.66 15.86 -4.93
CA THR A 68 -11.89 15.17 -3.89
C THR A 68 -11.42 13.79 -4.32
N GLU A 69 -12.19 13.13 -5.15
CA GLU A 69 -11.91 11.77 -5.66
C GLU A 69 -10.76 11.74 -6.67
N GLY A 70 -10.35 12.89 -7.17
CA GLY A 70 -9.28 13.03 -8.16
C GLY A 70 -9.77 13.46 -9.54
N TYR A 71 -8.83 13.85 -10.39
CA TYR A 71 -9.11 14.39 -11.72
C TYR A 71 -9.94 13.40 -12.57
N PRO A 72 -11.14 13.79 -13.05
CA PRO A 72 -12.09 12.85 -13.65
C PRO A 72 -11.53 12.07 -14.84
N GLN A 73 -10.84 12.74 -15.76
CA GLN A 73 -10.26 12.08 -16.93
C GLN A 73 -9.21 11.04 -16.56
N LEU A 74 -8.37 11.32 -15.54
CA LEU A 74 -7.40 10.36 -15.04
C LEU A 74 -8.10 9.12 -14.46
N ARG A 75 -9.18 9.32 -13.69
CA ARG A 75 -9.95 8.23 -13.10
C ARG A 75 -10.54 7.32 -14.17
N GLU A 76 -11.17 7.89 -15.21
CA GLU A 76 -11.71 7.09 -16.32
C GLU A 76 -10.61 6.35 -17.09
N THR A 77 -9.50 7.00 -17.42
CA THR A 77 -8.35 6.34 -18.07
C THR A 77 -7.80 5.18 -17.23
N LEU A 78 -7.72 5.37 -15.91
CA LEU A 78 -7.27 4.31 -15.01
C LEU A 78 -8.28 3.16 -14.89
N LYS A 79 -9.58 3.41 -14.91
CA LYS A 79 -10.60 2.35 -14.95
C LYS A 79 -10.44 1.48 -16.20
N GLU A 80 -10.30 2.09 -17.36
CA GLU A 80 -10.07 1.38 -18.63
C GLU A 80 -8.76 0.58 -18.60
N TYR A 81 -7.69 1.19 -18.11
CA TYR A 81 -6.39 0.53 -17.97
C TYR A 81 -6.46 -0.68 -17.03
N MET A 82 -7.04 -0.52 -15.84
CA MET A 82 -7.17 -1.60 -14.88
C MET A 82 -8.05 -2.74 -15.39
N LYS A 83 -9.14 -2.41 -16.10
CA LYS A 83 -10.02 -3.40 -16.71
C LYS A 83 -9.32 -4.18 -17.81
N SER A 84 -8.65 -3.49 -18.74
CA SER A 84 -8.04 -4.11 -19.93
C SER A 84 -6.77 -4.89 -19.64
N HIS A 85 -5.92 -4.41 -18.71
CA HIS A 85 -4.62 -5.02 -18.46
C HIS A 85 -4.61 -5.97 -17.26
N HIS A 86 -5.49 -5.75 -16.28
CA HIS A 86 -5.48 -6.49 -15.01
C HIS A 86 -6.80 -7.23 -14.73
N ASN A 87 -7.83 -7.02 -15.57
CA ASN A 87 -9.18 -7.54 -15.34
C ASN A 87 -9.73 -7.17 -13.94
N VAL A 88 -9.41 -5.95 -13.47
CA VAL A 88 -9.84 -5.39 -12.19
C VAL A 88 -10.90 -4.32 -12.43
N GLY A 89 -11.91 -4.28 -11.56
CA GLY A 89 -13.03 -3.34 -11.62
C GLY A 89 -14.31 -3.98 -12.12
N ARG A 90 -15.40 -3.72 -11.39
CA ARG A 90 -16.78 -4.08 -11.73
C ARG A 90 -17.54 -2.80 -12.08
N ASP A 91 -18.75 -2.92 -12.64
CA ASP A 91 -19.53 -1.77 -13.11
C ASP A 91 -19.89 -0.77 -12.00
N PHE A 92 -19.93 -1.21 -10.73
CA PHE A 92 -20.20 -0.38 -9.56
C PHE A 92 -18.95 0.08 -8.81
N ASP A 93 -17.75 -0.37 -9.22
CA ASP A 93 -16.50 0.05 -8.59
C ASP A 93 -16.07 1.43 -9.10
N ASP A 94 -15.44 2.21 -8.25
CA ASP A 94 -14.89 3.52 -8.60
C ASP A 94 -13.45 3.65 -8.14
N ILE A 95 -12.75 4.70 -8.60
CA ILE A 95 -11.35 4.98 -8.29
C ILE A 95 -11.23 6.27 -7.50
N LEU A 96 -10.47 6.21 -6.43
CA LEU A 96 -10.02 7.35 -5.66
C LEU A 96 -8.52 7.57 -5.89
N ILE A 97 -8.13 8.78 -6.29
CA ILE A 97 -6.72 9.16 -6.45
C ILE A 97 -6.18 9.68 -5.13
N THR A 98 -5.02 9.16 -4.73
CA THR A 98 -4.36 9.51 -3.47
C THR A 98 -2.93 9.98 -3.69
N THR A 99 -2.33 10.58 -2.67
CA THR A 99 -0.91 10.98 -2.68
C THR A 99 -0.03 9.75 -2.33
N GLY A 100 0.08 8.83 -3.28
CA GLY A 100 0.85 7.60 -3.15
C GLY A 100 0.21 6.54 -2.25
N ALA A 101 0.81 5.35 -2.25
CA ALA A 101 0.30 4.17 -1.54
C ALA A 101 0.22 4.36 -0.01
N GLN A 102 1.10 5.18 0.56
CA GLN A 102 1.09 5.46 2.01
C GLN A 102 -0.23 6.08 2.47
N GLN A 103 -0.81 6.99 1.68
CA GLN A 103 -2.09 7.58 1.99
C GLN A 103 -3.24 6.57 1.84
N ILE A 104 -3.15 5.65 0.87
CA ILE A 104 -4.15 4.56 0.75
C ILE A 104 -4.15 3.71 2.02
N MET A 105 -2.98 3.32 2.52
CA MET A 105 -2.86 2.53 3.75
C MET A 105 -3.42 3.26 4.96
N ASP A 106 -3.15 4.55 5.08
CA ASP A 106 -3.69 5.38 6.16
C ASP A 106 -5.21 5.48 6.10
N LEU A 107 -5.76 5.83 4.94
CA LEU A 107 -7.20 5.97 4.74
C LEU A 107 -7.95 4.65 4.89
N ALA A 108 -7.42 3.55 4.35
CA ALA A 108 -8.02 2.22 4.49
C ALA A 108 -8.05 1.79 5.96
N THR A 109 -6.93 1.97 6.67
CA THR A 109 -6.85 1.63 8.09
C THR A 109 -7.81 2.48 8.91
N LYS A 110 -7.82 3.79 8.69
CA LYS A 110 -8.73 4.73 9.36
C LYS A 110 -10.21 4.37 9.16
N SER A 111 -10.55 3.88 7.96
CA SER A 111 -11.94 3.60 7.58
C SER A 111 -12.42 2.22 8.04
N LEU A 112 -11.53 1.23 8.11
CA LEU A 112 -11.90 -0.18 8.27
C LEU A 112 -11.48 -0.79 9.62
N VAL A 113 -10.55 -0.16 10.36
CA VAL A 113 -9.91 -0.78 11.52
C VAL A 113 -10.23 0.01 12.79
N ASN A 114 -10.80 -0.66 13.78
CA ASN A 114 -10.90 -0.17 15.14
C ASN A 114 -9.66 -0.60 15.95
N GLU A 115 -9.43 0.08 17.09
CA GLU A 115 -8.38 -0.32 18.03
C GLU A 115 -8.54 -1.78 18.46
N GLY A 116 -7.47 -2.55 18.35
CA GLY A 116 -7.44 -3.98 18.69
C GLY A 116 -7.93 -4.92 17.59
N ASP A 117 -8.48 -4.39 16.50
CA ASP A 117 -8.76 -5.21 15.29
C ASP A 117 -7.47 -5.75 14.70
N VAL A 118 -7.60 -6.83 13.93
CA VAL A 118 -6.46 -7.52 13.32
C VAL A 118 -6.30 -7.11 11.86
N VAL A 119 -5.06 -6.84 11.48
CA VAL A 119 -4.61 -6.76 10.08
C VAL A 119 -3.66 -7.91 9.84
N ILE A 120 -3.98 -8.78 8.88
CA ILE A 120 -3.09 -9.87 8.46
C ILE A 120 -2.11 -9.32 7.43
N THR A 121 -0.83 -9.62 7.60
CA THR A 121 0.23 -9.13 6.72
C THR A 121 1.15 -10.27 6.32
N GLU A 122 1.90 -10.09 5.27
CA GLU A 122 3.07 -10.92 4.99
C GLU A 122 4.11 -10.80 6.12
N ALA A 123 4.91 -11.83 6.31
CA ALA A 123 6.05 -11.83 7.22
C ALA A 123 7.30 -12.41 6.54
N PRO A 124 8.30 -11.55 6.20
CA PRO A 124 8.38 -10.11 6.44
C PRO A 124 7.50 -9.26 5.51
N SER A 125 7.30 -7.98 5.85
CA SER A 125 6.54 -7.03 5.03
C SER A 125 7.06 -5.59 5.17
N PHE A 126 6.55 -4.67 4.33
CA PHE A 126 7.01 -3.29 4.26
C PHE A 126 6.74 -2.52 5.55
N ILE A 127 7.81 -2.04 6.18
CA ILE A 127 7.76 -1.40 7.50
C ILE A 127 6.89 -0.13 7.53
N GLY A 128 6.82 0.61 6.41
CA GLY A 128 5.98 1.80 6.31
C GLY A 128 4.50 1.48 6.51
N SER A 129 4.01 0.42 5.86
CA SER A 129 2.64 -0.07 6.02
C SER A 129 2.39 -0.59 7.42
N LEU A 130 3.31 -1.43 7.94
CA LEU A 130 3.19 -1.98 9.29
C LEU A 130 3.11 -0.88 10.36
N ASN A 131 3.87 0.20 10.22
CA ASN A 131 3.83 1.34 11.14
C ASN A 131 2.52 2.12 11.03
N THR A 132 1.98 2.25 9.81
CA THR A 132 0.67 2.88 9.63
C THR A 132 -0.40 2.08 10.36
N PHE A 133 -0.48 0.77 10.19
CA PHE A 133 -1.45 -0.06 10.87
C PHE A 133 -1.30 0.00 12.40
N ARG A 134 -0.06 -0.04 12.90
CA ARG A 134 0.24 0.12 14.35
C ARG A 134 -0.19 1.47 14.90
N SER A 135 -0.10 2.55 14.12
CA SER A 135 -0.52 3.89 14.55
C SER A 135 -2.02 4.00 14.83
N TYR A 136 -2.81 3.05 14.34
CA TYR A 136 -4.23 2.89 14.65
C TYR A 136 -4.50 1.82 15.72
N ASN A 137 -3.48 1.39 16.44
CA ASN A 137 -3.53 0.33 17.45
C ASN A 137 -4.06 -1.01 16.90
N ALA A 138 -3.88 -1.26 15.60
CA ALA A 138 -4.18 -2.56 15.00
C ALA A 138 -3.20 -3.64 15.49
N LYS A 139 -3.70 -4.84 15.69
CA LYS A 139 -2.88 -6.03 15.95
C LYS A 139 -2.42 -6.62 14.62
N LEU A 140 -1.12 -6.74 14.42
CA LEU A 140 -0.56 -7.34 13.21
C LEU A 140 -0.36 -8.84 13.41
N VAL A 141 -0.88 -9.60 12.46
CA VAL A 141 -0.66 -11.06 12.36
C VAL A 141 0.11 -11.34 11.09
N GLY A 142 1.38 -11.74 11.26
CA GLY A 142 2.26 -12.07 10.14
C GLY A 142 2.01 -13.50 9.66
N VAL A 143 1.89 -13.66 8.35
CA VAL A 143 1.82 -14.93 7.64
C VAL A 143 3.10 -15.09 6.83
N LYS A 144 3.76 -16.24 6.96
CA LYS A 144 5.01 -16.53 6.29
C LYS A 144 4.88 -16.43 4.76
N ILE A 145 5.94 -15.95 4.11
CA ILE A 145 6.09 -15.98 2.65
C ILE A 145 6.91 -17.20 2.27
N ASP A 146 6.43 -17.97 1.31
CA ASP A 146 7.15 -19.02 0.61
C ASP A 146 7.67 -18.49 -0.75
N ASP A 147 8.33 -19.34 -1.53
CA ASP A 147 8.89 -18.95 -2.83
C ASP A 147 7.83 -18.48 -3.84
N ASP A 148 6.59 -18.87 -3.64
CA ASP A 148 5.45 -18.58 -4.53
C ASP A 148 4.53 -17.45 -4.01
N GLY A 149 4.82 -16.87 -2.85
CA GLY A 149 4.00 -15.86 -2.19
C GLY A 149 3.58 -16.24 -0.77
N MET A 150 2.50 -15.64 -0.28
CA MET A 150 1.98 -15.87 1.08
C MET A 150 1.57 -17.34 1.29
N ASN A 151 1.97 -17.96 2.40
CA ASN A 151 1.60 -19.34 2.72
C ASN A 151 0.10 -19.45 3.01
N MET A 152 -0.64 -20.16 2.14
CA MET A 152 -2.10 -20.22 2.20
C MET A 152 -2.62 -21.03 3.39
N GLU A 153 -1.90 -22.07 3.85
CA GLU A 153 -2.31 -22.84 5.02
C GLU A 153 -2.19 -22.00 6.30
N GLU A 154 -1.12 -21.22 6.42
CA GLU A 154 -0.95 -20.30 7.55
C GLU A 154 -1.96 -19.15 7.49
N LEU A 155 -2.27 -18.63 6.29
CA LEU A 155 -3.30 -17.63 6.11
C LEU A 155 -4.68 -18.14 6.55
N GLU A 156 -5.05 -19.35 6.15
CA GLU A 156 -6.32 -19.96 6.56
C GLU A 156 -6.41 -20.11 8.08
N LYS A 157 -5.34 -20.59 8.73
CA LYS A 157 -5.26 -20.70 10.20
C LYS A 157 -5.38 -19.32 10.87
N ALA A 158 -4.71 -18.31 10.32
CA ALA A 158 -4.80 -16.93 10.84
C ALA A 158 -6.23 -16.40 10.77
N LEU A 159 -6.92 -16.59 9.64
CA LEU A 159 -8.32 -16.19 9.45
C LEU A 159 -9.29 -16.97 10.36
N GLN A 160 -9.03 -18.25 10.59
CA GLN A 160 -9.82 -19.06 11.53
C GLN A 160 -9.63 -18.60 12.99
N THR A 161 -8.42 -18.19 13.35
CA THR A 161 -8.06 -17.78 14.71
C THR A 161 -8.53 -16.35 15.03
N HIS A 162 -8.41 -15.43 14.06
CA HIS A 162 -8.66 -14.01 14.25
C HIS A 162 -9.94 -13.56 13.54
N LYS A 163 -11.09 -13.78 14.19
CA LYS A 163 -12.41 -13.44 13.62
C LYS A 163 -12.65 -11.93 13.44
N ASN A 164 -11.85 -11.10 14.10
CA ASN A 164 -11.84 -9.64 13.95
C ASN A 164 -10.76 -9.15 12.96
N ALA A 165 -10.29 -10.00 12.06
CA ALA A 165 -9.44 -9.58 10.94
C ALA A 165 -10.25 -8.71 9.97
N ARG A 166 -9.71 -7.52 9.64
CA ARG A 166 -10.39 -6.53 8.80
C ARG A 166 -9.97 -6.59 7.35
N PHE A 167 -8.68 -6.77 7.11
CA PHE A 167 -8.15 -6.98 5.76
C PHE A 167 -6.82 -7.72 5.80
N ILE A 168 -6.41 -8.20 4.63
CA ILE A 168 -5.09 -8.75 4.37
C ILE A 168 -4.29 -7.71 3.59
N TYR A 169 -3.05 -7.46 4.02
CA TYR A 169 -2.10 -6.63 3.30
C TYR A 169 -1.03 -7.51 2.65
N THR A 170 -0.90 -7.43 1.33
CA THR A 170 0.08 -8.16 0.54
C THR A 170 0.74 -7.25 -0.50
N ILE A 171 1.95 -7.62 -0.93
CA ILE A 171 2.71 -6.97 -2.01
C ILE A 171 2.99 -8.05 -3.06
N PRO A 172 2.07 -8.28 -4.00
CA PRO A 172 2.14 -9.45 -4.88
C PRO A 172 3.27 -9.39 -5.92
N ASN A 173 3.75 -8.20 -6.26
CA ASN A 173 4.82 -8.00 -7.23
C ASN A 173 6.03 -7.35 -6.56
N PHE A 174 7.20 -8.00 -6.70
CA PHE A 174 8.46 -7.49 -6.14
C PHE A 174 8.34 -7.18 -4.65
N GLN A 175 7.86 -8.14 -3.88
CA GLN A 175 7.57 -8.02 -2.47
C GLN A 175 8.72 -7.36 -1.70
N ASN A 176 8.39 -6.41 -0.86
CA ASN A 176 9.36 -5.70 -0.04
C ASN A 176 9.32 -6.24 1.42
N PRO A 177 10.40 -6.90 1.91
CA PRO A 177 11.78 -6.87 1.37
C PRO A 177 12.21 -8.13 0.59
N SER A 178 11.37 -9.15 0.40
CA SER A 178 11.81 -10.46 -0.11
C SER A 178 12.12 -10.48 -1.63
N GLY A 179 11.53 -9.56 -2.41
CA GLY A 179 11.60 -9.58 -3.86
C GLY A 179 10.71 -10.64 -4.54
N THR A 180 10.00 -11.45 -3.76
CA THR A 180 9.11 -12.51 -4.25
C THR A 180 8.01 -11.95 -5.16
N ILE A 181 7.64 -12.69 -6.19
CA ILE A 181 6.48 -12.41 -7.04
C ILE A 181 5.45 -13.51 -6.78
N GLU A 182 4.28 -13.09 -6.30
CA GLU A 182 3.20 -14.00 -5.97
C GLU A 182 2.59 -14.62 -7.23
N LYS A 183 2.39 -15.93 -7.23
CA LYS A 183 1.72 -16.61 -8.33
C LYS A 183 0.23 -16.31 -8.34
N GLU A 184 -0.34 -16.10 -9.52
CA GLU A 184 -1.75 -15.72 -9.72
C GLU A 184 -2.74 -16.61 -8.94
N LYS A 185 -2.45 -17.90 -8.81
CA LYS A 185 -3.30 -18.84 -8.07
C LYS A 185 -3.45 -18.47 -6.58
N TYR A 186 -2.42 -17.88 -5.95
CA TYR A 186 -2.46 -17.50 -4.54
C TYR A 186 -3.30 -16.26 -4.30
N ASN A 187 -3.20 -15.26 -5.18
CA ASN A 187 -4.04 -14.06 -5.13
C ASN A 187 -5.54 -14.40 -5.14
N ARG A 188 -5.94 -15.33 -6.02
CA ARG A 188 -7.34 -15.79 -6.08
C ARG A 188 -7.76 -16.56 -4.82
N THR A 189 -6.87 -17.35 -4.23
CA THR A 189 -7.15 -18.10 -3.01
C THR A 189 -7.30 -17.18 -1.81
N SER A 190 -6.41 -16.18 -1.67
CA SER A 190 -6.50 -15.17 -0.60
C SER A 190 -7.82 -14.40 -0.64
N LEU A 191 -8.27 -13.99 -1.83
CA LEU A 191 -9.53 -13.32 -2.02
C LEU A 191 -10.72 -14.22 -1.65
N PHE A 192 -10.69 -15.50 -2.05
CA PHE A 192 -11.74 -16.46 -1.72
C PHE A 192 -11.86 -16.67 -0.20
N LEU A 193 -10.74 -16.75 0.53
CA LEU A 193 -10.75 -16.92 1.98
C LEU A 193 -11.34 -15.69 2.69
N LEU A 194 -11.07 -14.48 2.21
CA LEU A 194 -11.69 -13.26 2.73
C LEU A 194 -13.22 -13.26 2.57
N PHE A 195 -13.70 -13.61 1.40
CA PHE A 195 -15.16 -13.70 1.15
C PHE A 195 -15.81 -14.76 2.03
N LYS A 196 -15.18 -15.92 2.18
CA LYS A 196 -15.69 -16.99 3.04
C LYS A 196 -15.81 -16.52 4.49
N GLN A 197 -14.80 -15.82 5.01
CA GLN A 197 -14.85 -15.29 6.37
C GLN A 197 -15.94 -14.25 6.57
N ALA A 198 -16.14 -13.36 5.60
CA ALA A 198 -17.21 -12.36 5.63
C ALA A 198 -18.59 -13.03 5.67
N SER A 199 -18.83 -14.04 4.83
CA SER A 199 -20.06 -14.80 4.79
C SER A 199 -20.36 -15.56 6.10
N ASP A 200 -19.33 -16.17 6.70
CA ASP A 200 -19.45 -16.91 7.96
C ASP A 200 -19.72 -15.98 9.18
N ASN A 201 -19.36 -14.70 9.08
CA ASN A 201 -19.62 -13.69 10.11
C ASN A 201 -20.96 -12.94 9.92
N GLY A 202 -21.74 -13.27 8.89
CA GLY A 202 -23.07 -12.70 8.66
C GLY A 202 -23.08 -11.23 8.21
N THR A 203 -21.99 -10.78 7.55
CA THR A 203 -21.87 -9.42 6.95
C THR A 203 -21.89 -9.46 5.43
#